data_914e5537de522cf2316c8d3a695a9eb9
#
_entry.id   914e5537de522cf2316c8d3a695a9eb9
#
_cell.length_a   1.000
_cell.length_b   1.000
_cell.length_c   1.000
_cell.angle_alpha   90.00
_cell.angle_beta   90.00
_cell.angle_gamma   90.00
#
_symmetry.space_group_name_H-M   'P 1'
#
loop_
_entity.id
_entity.type
_entity.pdbx_description
1 polymer ?
#
loop_
_entity_poly.entity_id
_entity_poly.type
_entity_poly.pdbx_seq_one_letter_code
_entity_poly.pdbx_strand_id
1 'polypeptide(L)'
;MPLPQRSLGSGGPTVGAIGYGSMSFARPYGQSAQHATEDTADALIGRAVELGVTLIDTADVYTGSEEAIGSALRGRRDKVVLATKFGIVRGLNPEGPPIINGRPEYVRERIERSLTKLGTDHVDLYYQHRIDPDVPIEETVGAMAELVKEGKVLHLGLSEAAPDTIRRAHAVHPISAVQTEWSLWSREIEREVFPLCRELGIGVVPYSPLGRGMLTGKITSLEDLPEGDYRRQMPRFSPEAFDANLAAVRAVQEIALAHQAAPGQVALAWLLAKAPDVVPIPGTLHVSRLEENSAAVDVELTLEEITRLDALPVVGEREMDLGNNWIDGITPPLP
;
A
#
# COMPACT_ATOMS: atom_id res chain seq x y z
N MET A 1 3.00 -24.45 -1.18
CA MET A 1 4.26 -24.02 -0.51
C MET A 1 4.07 -22.59 -0.04
N PRO A 2 4.70 -22.14 1.08
CA PRO A 2 4.64 -20.73 1.45
C PRO A 2 5.31 -19.86 0.38
N LEU A 3 4.87 -18.58 0.30
CA LEU A 3 5.41 -17.62 -0.66
C LEU A 3 6.93 -17.47 -0.58
N PRO A 4 7.61 -17.20 -1.71
CA PRO A 4 9.01 -16.78 -1.70
C PRO A 4 9.20 -15.56 -0.80
N GLN A 5 10.37 -15.47 -0.16
CA GLN A 5 10.71 -14.38 0.75
C GLN A 5 11.39 -13.23 0.00
N ARG A 6 11.12 -11.99 0.41
CA ARG A 6 11.75 -10.76 -0.08
C ARG A 6 12.16 -9.87 1.09
N SER A 7 13.29 -9.19 0.98
CA SER A 7 13.70 -8.18 1.96
C SER A 7 13.19 -6.81 1.53
N LEU A 8 12.59 -6.06 2.44
CA LEU A 8 12.24 -4.66 2.20
C LEU A 8 13.49 -3.78 2.37
N GLY A 9 14.26 -3.68 1.28
CA GLY A 9 15.52 -2.96 1.27
C GLY A 9 16.67 -3.70 1.97
N SER A 10 17.82 -3.04 2.06
CA SER A 10 19.07 -3.63 2.56
C SER A 10 19.11 -3.85 4.07
N GLY A 11 18.27 -3.17 4.83
CA GLY A 11 18.22 -3.22 6.30
C GLY A 11 16.80 -3.42 6.84
N GLY A 12 15.85 -3.74 5.99
CA GLY A 12 14.45 -3.90 6.37
C GLY A 12 14.06 -5.34 6.69
N PRO A 13 12.80 -5.57 7.07
CA PRO A 13 12.31 -6.88 7.41
C PRO A 13 12.20 -7.79 6.18
N THR A 14 12.35 -9.10 6.41
CA THR A 14 12.07 -10.13 5.40
C THR A 14 10.60 -10.53 5.48
N VAL A 15 9.92 -10.51 4.33
CA VAL A 15 8.49 -10.75 4.21
C VAL A 15 8.17 -11.66 3.02
N GLY A 16 6.95 -12.20 2.95
CA GLY A 16 6.48 -12.89 1.75
C GLY A 16 6.46 -11.95 0.54
N ALA A 17 6.63 -12.48 -0.66
CA ALA A 17 6.70 -11.70 -1.91
C ALA A 17 5.43 -10.87 -2.17
N ILE A 18 4.32 -11.24 -1.56
CA ILE A 18 3.06 -10.48 -1.55
C ILE A 18 2.66 -10.25 -0.10
N GLY A 19 2.30 -9.01 0.23
CA GLY A 19 1.72 -8.63 1.50
C GLY A 19 0.19 -8.48 1.43
N TYR A 20 -0.42 -8.08 2.53
CA TYR A 20 -1.86 -7.86 2.65
C TYR A 20 -2.15 -6.44 3.13
N GLY A 21 -2.92 -5.69 2.33
CA GLY A 21 -3.40 -4.35 2.69
C GLY A 21 -4.81 -4.38 3.28
N SER A 22 -4.98 -3.83 4.47
CA SER A 22 -6.23 -3.90 5.24
C SER A 22 -7.18 -2.71 5.06
N MET A 23 -6.91 -1.79 4.15
CA MET A 23 -7.79 -0.61 3.94
C MET A 23 -9.25 -1.01 3.68
N SER A 24 -9.48 -2.16 3.05
CA SER A 24 -10.82 -2.69 2.79
C SER A 24 -11.62 -2.98 4.06
N PHE A 25 -11.00 -3.11 5.23
CA PHE A 25 -11.71 -3.24 6.49
C PHE A 25 -12.44 -1.96 6.88
N ALA A 26 -11.86 -0.80 6.56
CA ALA A 26 -12.45 0.50 6.85
C ALA A 26 -13.28 1.07 5.68
N ARG A 27 -12.91 0.74 4.45
CA ARG A 27 -13.56 1.24 3.23
C ARG A 27 -13.62 0.13 2.16
N PRO A 28 -14.59 -0.78 2.24
CA PRO A 28 -14.78 -1.77 1.20
C PRO A 28 -15.21 -1.10 -0.11
N TYR A 29 -14.71 -1.61 -1.24
CA TYR A 29 -15.19 -1.24 -2.56
C TYR A 29 -16.47 -2.02 -2.89
N GLY A 30 -17.40 -1.38 -3.61
CA GLY A 30 -18.56 -2.04 -4.19
C GLY A 30 -19.76 -2.20 -3.24
N GLN A 31 -20.73 -2.99 -3.67
CA GLN A 31 -22.03 -3.15 -2.99
C GLN A 31 -21.95 -3.89 -1.64
N SER A 32 -20.92 -4.65 -1.39
CA SER A 32 -20.74 -5.36 -0.12
C SER A 32 -20.00 -4.46 0.88
N ALA A 33 -20.62 -3.33 1.21
CA ALA A 33 -20.21 -2.51 2.35
C ALA A 33 -20.47 -3.20 3.70
N GLN A 34 -20.25 -4.51 3.78
CA GLN A 34 -20.16 -5.21 5.04
C GLN A 34 -18.81 -4.81 5.63
N HIS A 35 -18.84 -4.08 6.74
CA HIS A 35 -17.66 -3.87 7.56
C HIS A 35 -17.03 -5.24 7.85
N ALA A 36 -15.72 -5.35 7.77
CA ALA A 36 -15.03 -6.56 8.15
C ALA A 36 -15.39 -6.87 9.62
N THR A 37 -15.94 -8.04 9.86
CA THR A 37 -16.16 -8.55 11.20
C THR A 37 -14.85 -9.12 11.76
N GLU A 38 -14.76 -9.33 13.06
CA GLU A 38 -13.62 -10.04 13.68
C GLU A 38 -13.41 -11.41 13.04
N ASP A 39 -14.50 -12.15 12.76
CA ASP A 39 -14.43 -13.46 12.09
C ASP A 39 -13.83 -13.34 10.67
N THR A 40 -14.16 -12.27 9.92
CA THR A 40 -13.57 -12.01 8.60
C THR A 40 -12.08 -11.74 8.71
N ALA A 41 -11.66 -10.92 9.69
CA ALA A 41 -10.25 -10.61 9.91
C ALA A 41 -9.47 -11.86 10.35
N ASP A 42 -10.01 -12.67 11.26
CA ASP A 42 -9.37 -13.90 11.73
C ASP A 42 -9.15 -14.90 10.58
N ALA A 43 -10.19 -15.13 9.76
CA ALA A 43 -10.10 -16.02 8.61
C ALA A 43 -9.06 -15.53 7.58
N LEU A 44 -9.04 -14.22 7.27
CA LEU A 44 -8.07 -13.64 6.31
C LEU A 44 -6.64 -13.68 6.83
N ILE A 45 -6.40 -13.23 8.07
CA ILE A 45 -5.07 -13.19 8.65
C ILE A 45 -4.56 -14.61 8.92
N GLY A 46 -5.42 -15.52 9.39
CA GLY A 46 -5.07 -16.94 9.53
C GLY A 46 -4.62 -17.54 8.21
N ARG A 47 -5.39 -17.33 7.14
CA ARG A 47 -5.03 -17.83 5.81
C ARG A 47 -3.79 -17.15 5.22
N ALA A 48 -3.61 -15.84 5.47
CA ALA A 48 -2.41 -15.11 5.06
C ALA A 48 -1.14 -15.76 5.64
N VAL A 49 -1.13 -16.04 6.94
CA VAL A 49 -0.01 -16.71 7.60
C VAL A 49 0.27 -18.10 7.01
N GLU A 50 -0.77 -18.89 6.74
CA GLU A 50 -0.61 -20.23 6.11
C GLU A 50 0.00 -20.16 4.71
N LEU A 51 -0.35 -19.13 3.93
CA LEU A 51 0.18 -18.90 2.59
C LEU A 51 1.58 -18.28 2.58
N GLY A 52 2.07 -17.77 3.73
CA GLY A 52 3.33 -17.02 3.81
C GLY A 52 3.20 -15.54 3.40
N VAL A 53 1.99 -15.00 3.39
CA VAL A 53 1.71 -13.55 3.29
C VAL A 53 1.97 -12.97 4.67
N THR A 54 3.20 -12.57 4.93
CA THR A 54 3.64 -12.18 6.28
C THR A 54 3.63 -10.67 6.51
N LEU A 55 3.69 -9.83 5.48
CA LEU A 55 3.50 -8.39 5.63
C LEU A 55 2.00 -8.06 5.74
N ILE A 56 1.58 -7.61 6.92
CA ILE A 56 0.21 -7.15 7.18
C ILE A 56 0.24 -5.64 7.38
N ASP A 57 -0.38 -4.92 6.45
CA ASP A 57 -0.37 -3.46 6.40
C ASP A 57 -1.71 -2.87 6.81
N THR A 58 -1.70 -1.96 7.77
CA THR A 58 -2.85 -1.18 8.23
C THR A 58 -2.49 0.31 8.37
N ALA A 59 -3.36 1.11 8.98
CA ALA A 59 -3.12 2.50 9.35
C ALA A 59 -4.09 2.95 10.46
N ASP A 60 -3.65 3.90 11.28
CA ASP A 60 -4.44 4.47 12.37
C ASP A 60 -5.75 5.13 11.89
N VAL A 61 -5.73 5.62 10.65
CA VAL A 61 -6.88 6.25 9.99
C VAL A 61 -7.88 5.24 9.42
N TYR A 62 -7.56 3.95 9.35
CA TYR A 62 -8.48 2.89 8.90
C TYR A 62 -9.36 2.44 10.05
N THR A 63 -10.50 3.11 10.19
CA THR A 63 -11.43 2.89 11.31
C THR A 63 -11.77 1.41 11.52
N GLY A 64 -11.46 0.88 12.71
CA GLY A 64 -11.72 -0.51 13.08
C GLY A 64 -10.71 -1.54 12.56
N SER A 65 -9.80 -1.15 11.65
CA SER A 65 -8.85 -2.09 11.04
C SER A 65 -7.77 -2.52 12.02
N GLU A 66 -7.19 -1.59 12.81
CA GLU A 66 -6.17 -1.94 13.80
C GLU A 66 -6.73 -2.89 14.88
N GLU A 67 -7.94 -2.62 15.35
CA GLU A 67 -8.61 -3.48 16.35
C GLU A 67 -8.90 -4.89 15.78
N ALA A 68 -9.40 -4.99 14.55
CA ALA A 68 -9.70 -6.26 13.91
C ALA A 68 -8.42 -7.08 13.66
N ILE A 69 -7.34 -6.45 13.19
CA ILE A 69 -6.05 -7.10 12.99
C ILE A 69 -5.46 -7.52 14.34
N GLY A 70 -5.48 -6.66 15.36
CA GLY A 70 -4.99 -6.98 16.70
C GLY A 70 -5.68 -8.19 17.29
N SER A 71 -7.01 -8.30 17.13
CA SER A 71 -7.77 -9.47 17.52
C SER A 71 -7.33 -10.73 16.76
N ALA A 72 -7.20 -10.63 15.44
CA ALA A 72 -6.80 -11.75 14.59
C ALA A 72 -5.35 -12.21 14.81
N LEU A 73 -4.48 -11.35 15.32
CA LEU A 73 -3.07 -11.68 15.58
C LEU A 73 -2.82 -12.32 16.96
N ARG A 74 -3.84 -12.48 17.81
CA ARG A 74 -3.66 -13.15 19.10
C ARG A 74 -3.12 -14.57 18.93
N GLY A 75 -1.96 -14.84 19.55
CA GLY A 75 -1.27 -16.13 19.46
C GLY A 75 -0.52 -16.38 18.15
N ARG A 76 -0.45 -15.38 17.25
CA ARG A 76 0.30 -15.48 15.98
C ARG A 76 1.05 -14.20 15.59
N ARG A 77 1.21 -13.24 16.54
CA ARG A 77 1.89 -11.95 16.31
C ARG A 77 3.31 -12.12 15.76
N ASP A 78 4.03 -13.11 16.25
CA ASP A 78 5.40 -13.47 15.85
C ASP A 78 5.54 -14.06 14.43
N LYS A 79 4.41 -14.37 13.79
CA LYS A 79 4.40 -14.95 12.43
C LYS A 79 4.27 -13.90 11.33
N VAL A 80 4.14 -12.64 11.69
CA VAL A 80 3.90 -11.55 10.73
C VAL A 80 4.84 -10.37 10.97
N VAL A 81 5.07 -9.62 9.91
CA VAL A 81 5.64 -8.27 9.93
C VAL A 81 4.44 -7.32 9.90
N LEU A 82 4.18 -6.66 11.02
CA LEU A 82 3.02 -5.78 11.19
C LEU A 82 3.42 -4.34 10.89
N ALA A 83 2.74 -3.75 9.92
CA ALA A 83 2.94 -2.36 9.53
C ALA A 83 1.71 -1.50 9.86
N THR A 84 1.91 -0.32 10.43
CA THR A 84 0.87 0.70 10.59
C THR A 84 1.39 2.08 10.23
N LYS A 85 0.49 3.07 10.15
CA LYS A 85 0.80 4.42 9.68
C LYS A 85 0.12 5.48 10.53
N PHE A 86 0.73 6.66 10.59
CA PHE A 86 0.17 7.88 11.20
C PHE A 86 0.26 9.07 10.24
N GLY A 87 -0.33 10.19 10.60
CA GLY A 87 -0.13 11.48 9.93
C GLY A 87 -1.40 12.07 9.34
N ILE A 88 -2.38 11.26 8.91
CA ILE A 88 -3.66 11.75 8.41
C ILE A 88 -4.61 11.98 9.60
N VAL A 89 -5.03 13.24 9.79
CA VAL A 89 -5.99 13.63 10.83
C VAL A 89 -7.40 13.67 10.26
N ARG A 90 -8.28 12.79 10.77
CA ARG A 90 -9.69 12.77 10.37
C ARG A 90 -10.55 13.70 11.24
N GLY A 91 -11.65 14.18 10.67
CA GLY A 91 -12.73 14.83 11.41
C GLY A 91 -12.58 16.32 11.66
N LEU A 92 -11.42 16.93 11.40
CA LEU A 92 -11.22 18.36 11.61
C LEU A 92 -11.64 19.22 10.41
N ASN A 93 -11.74 18.64 9.22
CA ASN A 93 -12.17 19.33 8.00
C ASN A 93 -13.04 18.41 7.13
N PRO A 94 -14.34 18.22 7.41
CA PRO A 94 -15.19 17.28 6.69
C PRO A 94 -15.39 17.63 5.21
N GLU A 95 -15.28 18.90 4.85
CA GLU A 95 -15.54 19.44 3.49
C GLU A 95 -14.27 19.92 2.77
N GLY A 96 -13.11 19.84 3.42
CA GLY A 96 -11.83 20.31 2.88
C GLY A 96 -10.80 19.19 2.71
N PRO A 97 -9.59 19.54 2.25
CA PRO A 97 -8.50 18.59 2.15
C PRO A 97 -8.17 17.98 3.52
N PRO A 98 -7.71 16.72 3.56
CA PRO A 98 -7.27 16.10 4.81
C PRO A 98 -6.17 16.91 5.49
N ILE A 99 -6.26 17.07 6.81
CA ILE A 99 -5.18 17.65 7.60
C ILE A 99 -4.11 16.59 7.81
N ILE A 100 -2.87 16.97 7.62
CA ILE A 100 -1.71 16.11 7.85
C ILE A 100 -0.96 16.65 9.08
N ASN A 101 -0.46 15.76 9.92
CA ASN A 101 0.30 16.13 11.12
C ASN A 101 1.53 15.22 11.29
N GLY A 102 2.71 15.79 11.02
CA GLY A 102 4.00 15.14 11.17
C GLY A 102 4.74 15.54 12.45
N ARG A 103 4.13 16.32 13.34
CA ARG A 103 4.80 16.86 14.55
C ARG A 103 5.27 15.76 15.50
N PRO A 104 6.44 15.91 16.14
CA PRO A 104 7.01 14.91 17.05
C PRO A 104 6.07 14.40 18.13
N GLU A 105 5.31 15.31 18.76
CA GLU A 105 4.33 14.95 19.79
C GLU A 105 3.18 14.09 19.24
N TYR A 106 2.73 14.37 18.00
CA TYR A 106 1.69 13.61 17.34
C TYR A 106 2.19 12.20 16.93
N VAL A 107 3.41 12.09 16.43
CA VAL A 107 4.07 10.80 16.15
C VAL A 107 4.01 9.89 17.37
N ARG A 108 4.42 10.42 18.54
CA ARG A 108 4.42 9.66 19.81
C ARG A 108 3.02 9.30 20.29
N GLU A 109 2.07 10.24 20.22
CA GLU A 109 0.68 9.98 20.60
C GLU A 109 0.07 8.85 19.74
N ARG A 110 0.32 8.89 18.43
CA ARG A 110 -0.31 7.94 17.50
C ARG A 110 0.19 6.53 17.65
N ILE A 111 1.49 6.33 17.87
CA ILE A 111 2.03 4.97 18.09
C ILE A 111 1.42 4.32 19.33
N GLU A 112 1.28 5.05 20.45
CA GLU A 112 0.70 4.50 21.68
C GLU A 112 -0.75 4.04 21.47
N ARG A 113 -1.52 4.82 20.71
CA ARG A 113 -2.89 4.45 20.35
C ARG A 113 -2.91 3.21 19.44
N SER A 114 -2.04 3.16 18.43
CA SER A 114 -1.95 2.02 17.53
C SER A 114 -1.53 0.75 18.27
N LEU A 115 -0.54 0.80 19.15
CA LEU A 115 -0.12 -0.34 19.97
C LEU A 115 -1.27 -0.85 20.86
N THR A 116 -2.02 0.07 21.47
CA THR A 116 -3.19 -0.29 22.29
C THR A 116 -4.26 -1.02 21.47
N LYS A 117 -4.59 -0.52 20.27
CA LYS A 117 -5.60 -1.09 19.39
C LYS A 117 -5.17 -2.44 18.79
N LEU A 118 -3.90 -2.53 18.41
CA LEU A 118 -3.29 -3.74 17.87
C LEU A 118 -3.04 -4.80 18.95
N GLY A 119 -3.07 -4.42 20.25
CA GLY A 119 -2.82 -5.33 21.37
C GLY A 119 -1.40 -5.90 21.38
N THR A 120 -0.42 -5.09 21.00
CA THR A 120 1.00 -5.49 20.91
C THR A 120 1.90 -4.41 21.55
N ASP A 121 3.11 -4.75 21.92
CA ASP A 121 4.10 -3.84 22.49
C ASP A 121 4.97 -3.15 21.43
N HIS A 122 4.96 -3.66 20.20
CA HIS A 122 5.70 -3.06 19.09
C HIS A 122 5.02 -3.31 17.73
N VAL A 123 5.37 -2.48 16.73
CA VAL A 123 5.12 -2.73 15.31
C VAL A 123 6.45 -2.92 14.58
N ASP A 124 6.45 -3.74 13.55
CA ASP A 124 7.68 -4.02 12.79
C ASP A 124 8.02 -2.87 11.85
N LEU A 125 7.02 -2.20 11.29
CA LEU A 125 7.22 -1.12 10.33
C LEU A 125 6.22 0.01 10.59
N TYR A 126 6.73 1.22 10.78
CA TYR A 126 5.92 2.42 11.06
C TYR A 126 6.11 3.44 9.97
N TYR A 127 5.02 3.84 9.33
CA TYR A 127 5.04 4.80 8.23
C TYR A 127 4.50 6.17 8.64
N GLN A 128 5.14 7.23 8.13
CA GLN A 128 4.42 8.48 7.91
C GLN A 128 3.52 8.33 6.69
N HIS A 129 2.19 8.40 6.87
CA HIS A 129 1.18 8.07 5.84
C HIS A 129 1.13 9.10 4.72
N ARG A 130 1.26 10.38 5.06
CA ARG A 130 1.42 11.51 4.14
C ARG A 130 2.40 12.50 4.75
N ILE A 131 3.15 13.17 3.88
CA ILE A 131 4.19 14.10 4.31
C ILE A 131 3.55 15.42 4.74
N ASP A 132 3.87 15.89 5.93
CA ASP A 132 3.39 17.17 6.44
C ASP A 132 4.18 18.32 5.77
N PRO A 133 3.51 19.21 5.02
CA PRO A 133 4.17 20.29 4.32
C PRO A 133 4.68 21.40 5.26
N ASP A 134 4.24 21.42 6.53
CA ASP A 134 4.54 22.46 7.50
C ASP A 134 5.61 22.03 8.53
N VAL A 135 6.05 20.75 8.48
CA VAL A 135 7.02 20.19 9.43
C VAL A 135 8.24 19.66 8.68
N PRO A 136 9.48 20.09 9.02
CA PRO A 136 10.68 19.49 8.44
C PRO A 136 10.67 17.98 8.65
N ILE A 137 10.96 17.23 7.58
CA ILE A 137 10.94 15.76 7.65
C ILE A 137 11.90 15.22 8.70
N GLU A 138 12.97 15.92 8.95
CA GLU A 138 13.99 15.57 9.93
C GLU A 138 13.43 15.55 11.35
N GLU A 139 12.50 16.44 11.69
CA GLU A 139 11.84 16.46 13.01
C GLU A 139 10.91 15.25 13.15
N THR A 140 10.11 14.96 12.13
CA THR A 140 9.21 13.80 12.13
C THR A 140 10.00 12.50 12.24
N VAL A 141 11.01 12.32 11.37
CA VAL A 141 11.84 11.10 11.37
C VAL A 141 12.70 11.00 12.62
N GLY A 142 13.16 12.13 13.16
CA GLY A 142 13.84 12.18 14.46
C GLY A 142 12.97 11.59 15.58
N ALA A 143 11.70 11.99 15.66
CA ALA A 143 10.75 11.41 16.61
C ALA A 143 10.48 9.91 16.38
N MET A 144 10.36 9.50 15.12
CA MET A 144 10.21 8.07 14.77
C MET A 144 11.45 7.26 15.17
N ALA A 145 12.65 7.80 14.99
CA ALA A 145 13.91 7.17 15.37
C ALA A 145 14.03 6.95 16.90
N GLU A 146 13.49 7.87 17.71
CA GLU A 146 13.42 7.67 19.16
C GLU A 146 12.51 6.47 19.50
N LEU A 147 11.40 6.26 18.78
CA LEU A 147 10.53 5.09 18.96
C LEU A 147 11.25 3.78 18.61
N VAL A 148 12.18 3.81 17.65
CA VAL A 148 13.04 2.66 17.35
C VAL A 148 13.97 2.38 18.54
N LYS A 149 14.60 3.39 19.14
CA LYS A 149 15.43 3.23 20.34
C LYS A 149 14.64 2.70 21.54
N GLU A 150 13.36 3.09 21.64
CA GLU A 150 12.44 2.61 22.68
C GLU A 150 11.96 1.16 22.42
N GLY A 151 12.21 0.60 21.23
CA GLY A 151 11.78 -0.74 20.84
C GLY A 151 10.28 -0.85 20.50
N LYS A 152 9.56 0.26 20.38
CA LYS A 152 8.15 0.32 19.98
C LYS A 152 7.94 0.16 18.48
N VAL A 153 8.97 0.46 17.70
CA VAL A 153 9.04 0.38 16.26
C VAL A 153 10.35 -0.31 15.89
N LEU A 154 10.34 -1.21 14.92
CA LEU A 154 11.59 -1.87 14.49
C LEU A 154 12.18 -1.23 13.24
N HIS A 155 11.34 -0.80 12.30
CA HIS A 155 11.74 -0.21 11.02
C HIS A 155 10.88 1.01 10.68
N LEU A 156 11.46 1.96 9.94
CA LEU A 156 10.77 3.17 9.50
C LEU A 156 10.43 3.13 8.02
N GLY A 157 9.30 3.74 7.67
CA GLY A 157 8.86 3.89 6.30
C GLY A 157 8.24 5.27 6.02
N LEU A 158 8.18 5.63 4.75
CA LEU A 158 7.46 6.81 4.26
C LEU A 158 6.42 6.39 3.23
N SER A 159 5.33 7.17 3.12
CA SER A 159 4.34 6.95 2.06
C SER A 159 4.12 8.22 1.26
N GLU A 160 4.10 8.10 -0.08
CA GLU A 160 3.88 9.19 -1.03
C GLU A 160 4.85 10.37 -0.86
N ALA A 161 6.12 10.08 -0.56
CA ALA A 161 7.16 11.09 -0.34
C ALA A 161 7.90 11.42 -1.64
N ALA A 162 8.20 12.71 -1.83
CA ALA A 162 9.04 13.19 -2.92
C ALA A 162 10.51 12.73 -2.76
N PRO A 163 11.28 12.62 -3.86
CA PRO A 163 12.66 12.15 -3.82
C PRO A 163 13.57 12.91 -2.82
N ASP A 164 13.47 14.23 -2.79
CA ASP A 164 14.26 15.05 -1.85
C ASP A 164 13.89 14.75 -0.40
N THR A 165 12.60 14.64 -0.10
CA THR A 165 12.10 14.27 1.23
C THR A 165 12.62 12.89 1.66
N ILE A 166 12.63 11.91 0.75
CA ILE A 166 13.17 10.57 1.01
C ILE A 166 14.67 10.64 1.36
N ARG A 167 15.47 11.40 0.59
CA ARG A 167 16.92 11.55 0.88
C ARG A 167 17.17 12.18 2.24
N ARG A 168 16.46 13.26 2.55
CA ARG A 168 16.57 13.97 3.83
C ARG A 168 16.16 13.08 5.00
N ALA A 169 15.04 12.39 4.89
CA ALA A 169 14.56 11.42 5.88
C ALA A 169 15.58 10.29 6.12
N HIS A 170 16.09 9.70 5.04
CA HIS A 170 17.04 8.59 5.10
C HIS A 170 18.39 9.01 5.72
N ALA A 171 18.77 10.28 5.61
CA ALA A 171 19.97 10.83 6.24
C ALA A 171 19.83 10.96 7.77
N VAL A 172 18.61 11.11 8.30
CA VAL A 172 18.34 11.17 9.76
C VAL A 172 18.34 9.76 10.36
N HIS A 173 17.63 8.84 9.72
CA HIS A 173 17.54 7.44 10.13
C HIS A 173 17.24 6.57 8.90
N PRO A 174 17.82 5.37 8.77
CA PRO A 174 17.53 4.48 7.65
C PRO A 174 16.03 4.26 7.46
N ILE A 175 15.53 4.56 6.26
CA ILE A 175 14.18 4.25 5.82
C ILE A 175 14.24 2.87 5.15
N SER A 176 13.46 1.92 5.65
CA SER A 176 13.44 0.54 5.16
C SER A 176 12.50 0.36 3.98
N ALA A 177 11.40 1.13 3.92
CA ALA A 177 10.40 0.99 2.88
C ALA A 177 9.78 2.33 2.49
N VAL A 178 9.49 2.49 1.19
CA VAL A 178 8.60 3.53 0.67
C VAL A 178 7.34 2.87 0.14
N GLN A 179 6.18 3.32 0.65
CA GLN A 179 4.88 2.87 0.20
C GLN A 179 4.26 3.90 -0.73
N THR A 180 3.87 3.49 -1.94
CA THR A 180 3.28 4.39 -2.93
C THR A 180 2.32 3.66 -3.86
N GLU A 181 1.42 4.38 -4.52
CA GLU A 181 0.56 3.78 -5.54
C GLU A 181 1.42 3.35 -6.72
N TRP A 182 1.45 2.05 -7.00
CA TRP A 182 2.14 1.50 -8.16
C TRP A 182 1.39 0.31 -8.74
N SER A 183 1.10 0.41 -10.00
CA SER A 183 0.42 -0.62 -10.79
C SER A 183 0.65 -0.38 -12.27
N LEU A 184 0.14 -1.25 -13.12
CA LEU A 184 0.05 -0.97 -14.57
C LEU A 184 -0.70 0.33 -14.89
N TRP A 185 -1.48 0.84 -13.91
CA TRP A 185 -2.27 2.07 -14.01
C TRP A 185 -1.66 3.30 -13.37
N SER A 186 -0.64 3.14 -12.53
CA SER A 186 0.03 4.24 -11.80
C SER A 186 1.52 3.96 -11.84
N ARG A 187 2.24 4.67 -12.71
CA ARG A 187 3.65 4.40 -12.99
C ARG A 187 4.57 5.60 -12.75
N GLU A 188 4.05 6.64 -12.14
CA GLU A 188 4.74 7.90 -11.88
C GLU A 188 6.01 7.69 -11.04
N ILE A 189 5.96 6.76 -10.10
CA ILE A 189 7.10 6.35 -9.25
C ILE A 189 8.33 5.91 -10.06
N GLU A 190 8.16 5.34 -11.25
CA GLU A 190 9.24 4.79 -12.07
C GLU A 190 10.21 5.85 -12.57
N ARG A 191 9.82 7.13 -12.56
CA ARG A 191 10.65 8.23 -13.06
C ARG A 191 11.79 8.59 -12.12
N GLU A 192 11.49 8.72 -10.82
CA GLU A 192 12.41 9.28 -9.84
C GLU A 192 12.45 8.49 -8.53
N VAL A 193 11.29 8.20 -7.93
CA VAL A 193 11.22 7.59 -6.59
C VAL A 193 11.73 6.15 -6.60
N PHE A 194 11.34 5.34 -7.57
CA PHE A 194 11.80 3.96 -7.65
C PHE A 194 13.32 3.85 -7.91
N PRO A 195 13.92 4.57 -8.88
CA PRO A 195 15.37 4.63 -9.02
C PRO A 195 16.10 5.07 -7.76
N LEU A 196 15.58 6.08 -7.05
CA LEU A 196 16.14 6.54 -5.79
C LEU A 196 16.08 5.46 -4.69
N CYS A 197 14.94 4.77 -4.57
CA CYS A 197 14.82 3.66 -3.62
C CYS A 197 15.87 2.56 -3.89
N ARG A 198 16.11 2.25 -5.17
CA ARG A 198 17.17 1.31 -5.58
C ARG A 198 18.58 1.80 -5.19
N GLU A 199 18.86 3.10 -5.40
CA GLU A 199 20.13 3.73 -5.02
C GLU A 199 20.40 3.65 -3.52
N LEU A 200 19.36 3.92 -2.70
CA LEU A 200 19.46 3.97 -1.24
C LEU A 200 19.26 2.61 -0.55
N GLY A 201 18.94 1.55 -1.31
CA GLY A 201 18.66 0.23 -0.75
C GLY A 201 17.35 0.20 0.06
N ILE A 202 16.34 0.96 -0.36
CA ILE A 202 15.01 1.04 0.25
C ILE A 202 14.06 0.12 -0.52
N GLY A 203 13.28 -0.70 0.19
CA GLY A 203 12.23 -1.54 -0.39
C GLY A 203 11.02 -0.70 -0.83
N VAL A 204 10.28 -1.21 -1.81
CA VAL A 204 9.07 -0.53 -2.31
C VAL A 204 7.84 -1.39 -2.05
N VAL A 205 6.82 -0.76 -1.46
CA VAL A 205 5.54 -1.41 -1.12
C VAL A 205 4.41 -0.78 -1.96
N PRO A 206 4.09 -1.36 -3.13
CA PRO A 206 2.99 -0.88 -3.97
C PRO A 206 1.63 -1.07 -3.29
N TYR A 207 0.91 0.03 -3.03
CA TYR A 207 -0.51 -0.06 -2.68
C TYR A 207 -1.40 0.12 -3.91
N SER A 208 -2.68 -0.28 -3.82
CA SER A 208 -3.62 -0.35 -4.95
C SER A 208 -3.05 -1.04 -6.21
N PRO A 209 -2.30 -2.16 -6.07
CA PRO A 209 -1.55 -2.77 -7.16
C PRO A 209 -2.46 -3.32 -8.28
N LEU A 210 -3.75 -3.47 -8.00
CA LEU A 210 -4.78 -3.93 -8.95
C LEU A 210 -5.58 -2.78 -9.56
N GLY A 211 -5.09 -1.53 -9.51
CA GLY A 211 -5.78 -0.37 -10.08
C GLY A 211 -7.18 -0.20 -9.49
N ARG A 212 -7.32 -0.33 -8.18
CA ARG A 212 -8.59 -0.26 -7.45
C ARG A 212 -9.65 -1.23 -7.98
N GLY A 213 -9.22 -2.39 -8.46
CA GLY A 213 -10.05 -3.47 -9.00
C GLY A 213 -10.18 -3.49 -10.51
N MET A 214 -9.80 -2.45 -11.25
CA MET A 214 -9.88 -2.41 -12.71
C MET A 214 -9.04 -3.49 -13.39
N LEU A 215 -7.81 -3.70 -12.91
CA LEU A 215 -6.88 -4.68 -13.46
C LEU A 215 -7.28 -6.15 -13.19
N THR A 216 -8.35 -6.37 -12.42
CA THR A 216 -8.94 -7.72 -12.25
C THR A 216 -9.80 -8.13 -13.44
N GLY A 217 -10.16 -7.20 -14.33
CA GLY A 217 -11.06 -7.43 -15.45
C GLY A 217 -12.52 -7.66 -15.05
N LYS A 218 -12.88 -7.45 -13.77
CA LYS A 218 -14.26 -7.64 -13.26
C LYS A 218 -15.12 -6.39 -13.42
N ILE A 219 -14.52 -5.22 -13.66
CA ILE A 219 -15.18 -3.98 -13.97
C ILE A 219 -15.12 -3.79 -15.47
N THR A 220 -16.25 -3.93 -16.15
CA THR A 220 -16.37 -3.90 -17.60
C THR A 220 -17.15 -2.70 -18.11
N SER A 221 -17.90 -2.06 -17.21
CA SER A 221 -18.63 -0.83 -17.45
C SER A 221 -18.71 0.02 -16.17
N LEU A 222 -19.04 1.30 -16.30
CA LEU A 222 -19.26 2.17 -15.14
C LEU A 222 -20.47 1.75 -14.30
N GLU A 223 -21.44 1.04 -14.89
CA GLU A 223 -22.61 0.48 -14.21
C GLU A 223 -22.23 -0.62 -13.21
N ASP A 224 -21.09 -1.28 -13.39
CA ASP A 224 -20.57 -2.26 -12.42
C ASP A 224 -20.15 -1.61 -11.09
N LEU A 225 -19.96 -0.30 -11.08
CA LEU A 225 -19.69 0.48 -9.87
C LEU A 225 -21.00 0.97 -9.26
N PRO A 226 -21.28 0.66 -7.98
CA PRO A 226 -22.47 1.14 -7.29
C PRO A 226 -22.61 2.66 -7.32
N GLU A 227 -23.83 3.15 -7.22
CA GLU A 227 -24.08 4.56 -6.95
C GLU A 227 -23.47 4.96 -5.61
N GLY A 228 -22.68 6.05 -5.60
CA GLY A 228 -21.92 6.48 -4.42
C GLY A 228 -20.56 5.78 -4.23
N ASP A 229 -20.16 4.86 -5.10
CA ASP A 229 -18.79 4.34 -5.08
C ASP A 229 -17.81 5.48 -5.42
N TYR A 230 -16.86 5.74 -4.53
CA TYR A 230 -15.94 6.88 -4.67
C TYR A 230 -15.06 6.79 -5.93
N ARG A 231 -14.87 5.59 -6.49
CA ARG A 231 -14.13 5.40 -7.75
C ARG A 231 -14.78 6.16 -8.90
N ARG A 232 -16.11 6.36 -8.87
CA ARG A 232 -16.82 7.17 -9.88
C ARG A 232 -16.38 8.64 -9.90
N GLN A 233 -15.74 9.12 -8.84
CA GLN A 233 -15.22 10.48 -8.74
C GLN A 233 -13.75 10.58 -9.17
N MET A 234 -13.09 9.45 -9.40
CA MET A 234 -11.67 9.44 -9.79
C MET A 234 -11.50 9.69 -11.30
N PRO A 235 -10.52 10.52 -11.72
CA PRO A 235 -10.34 10.87 -13.13
C PRO A 235 -10.16 9.68 -14.07
N ARG A 236 -9.49 8.60 -13.61
CA ARG A 236 -9.31 7.37 -14.40
C ARG A 236 -10.57 6.55 -14.62
N PHE A 237 -11.62 6.81 -13.84
CA PHE A 237 -12.94 6.20 -13.98
C PHE A 237 -13.96 7.17 -14.62
N SER A 238 -13.52 8.35 -15.09
CA SER A 238 -14.43 9.23 -15.84
C SER A 238 -14.92 8.54 -17.12
N PRO A 239 -16.10 8.88 -17.63
CA PRO A 239 -16.62 8.28 -18.87
C PRO A 239 -15.62 8.38 -20.03
N GLU A 240 -14.89 9.50 -20.13
CA GLU A 240 -13.92 9.75 -21.20
C GLU A 240 -12.67 8.89 -21.09
N ALA A 241 -12.22 8.59 -19.86
CA ALA A 241 -11.03 7.78 -19.61
C ALA A 241 -11.33 6.28 -19.55
N PHE A 242 -12.53 5.90 -19.15
CA PHE A 242 -12.89 4.53 -18.82
C PHE A 242 -12.72 3.57 -20.02
N ASP A 243 -13.27 3.91 -21.19
CA ASP A 243 -13.18 3.06 -22.38
C ASP A 243 -11.75 2.90 -22.88
N ALA A 244 -10.94 3.97 -22.81
CA ALA A 244 -9.52 3.91 -23.16
C ALA A 244 -8.76 3.00 -22.19
N ASN A 245 -9.05 3.11 -20.90
CA ASN A 245 -8.43 2.28 -19.87
C ASN A 245 -8.87 0.82 -19.93
N LEU A 246 -10.10 0.52 -20.39
CA LEU A 246 -10.54 -0.86 -20.67
C LEU A 246 -9.70 -1.54 -21.75
N ALA A 247 -9.20 -0.80 -22.74
CA ALA A 247 -8.33 -1.37 -23.77
C ALA A 247 -7.02 -1.91 -23.14
N ALA A 248 -6.46 -1.19 -22.15
CA ALA A 248 -5.30 -1.69 -21.40
C ALA A 248 -5.63 -2.96 -20.61
N VAL A 249 -6.81 -3.04 -19.98
CA VAL A 249 -7.26 -4.24 -19.25
C VAL A 249 -7.39 -5.45 -20.17
N ARG A 250 -7.87 -5.27 -21.41
CA ARG A 250 -7.96 -6.36 -22.39
C ARG A 250 -6.60 -6.97 -22.71
N ALA A 251 -5.56 -6.15 -22.84
CA ALA A 251 -4.20 -6.65 -23.07
C ALA A 251 -3.69 -7.49 -21.87
N VAL A 252 -4.03 -7.09 -20.64
CA VAL A 252 -3.73 -7.89 -19.44
C VAL A 252 -4.49 -9.21 -19.44
N GLN A 253 -5.77 -9.21 -19.87
CA GLN A 253 -6.60 -10.42 -19.98
C GLN A 253 -6.07 -11.40 -21.01
N GLU A 254 -5.56 -10.93 -22.16
CA GLU A 254 -4.95 -11.79 -23.18
C GLU A 254 -3.71 -12.51 -22.66
N ILE A 255 -2.83 -11.81 -21.95
CA ILE A 255 -1.64 -12.41 -21.31
C ILE A 255 -2.08 -13.40 -20.23
N ALA A 256 -3.05 -13.04 -19.41
CA ALA A 256 -3.58 -13.90 -18.36
C ALA A 256 -4.13 -15.23 -18.92
N LEU A 257 -4.83 -15.17 -20.05
CA LEU A 257 -5.34 -16.36 -20.72
C LEU A 257 -4.20 -17.28 -21.18
N ALA A 258 -3.13 -16.74 -21.73
CA ALA A 258 -1.96 -17.52 -22.17
C ALA A 258 -1.27 -18.26 -21.00
N HIS A 259 -1.26 -17.63 -19.81
CA HIS A 259 -0.71 -18.22 -18.58
C HIS A 259 -1.72 -19.04 -17.76
N GLN A 260 -2.98 -19.19 -18.22
CA GLN A 260 -4.06 -19.82 -17.44
C GLN A 260 -4.24 -19.18 -16.05
N ALA A 261 -3.99 -17.86 -15.95
CA ALA A 261 -4.02 -17.07 -14.75
C ALA A 261 -5.16 -16.05 -14.76
N ALA A 262 -5.48 -15.47 -13.59
CA ALA A 262 -6.38 -14.33 -13.53
C ALA A 262 -5.64 -13.03 -13.92
N PRO A 263 -6.32 -12.03 -14.51
CA PRO A 263 -5.70 -10.75 -14.89
C PRO A 263 -5.00 -10.05 -13.72
N GLY A 264 -5.59 -10.12 -12.51
CA GLY A 264 -4.97 -9.59 -11.29
C GLY A 264 -3.63 -10.24 -10.95
N GLN A 265 -3.46 -11.54 -11.24
CA GLN A 265 -2.18 -12.23 -11.03
C GLN A 265 -1.11 -11.73 -12.01
N VAL A 266 -1.44 -11.46 -13.26
CA VAL A 266 -0.53 -10.84 -14.23
C VAL A 266 -0.09 -9.45 -13.78
N ALA A 267 -1.03 -8.63 -13.29
CA ALA A 267 -0.72 -7.30 -12.77
C ALA A 267 0.23 -7.33 -11.55
N LEU A 268 0.03 -8.30 -10.65
CA LEU A 268 0.92 -8.50 -9.50
C LEU A 268 2.28 -9.09 -9.92
N ALA A 269 2.30 -10.08 -10.82
CA ALA A 269 3.53 -10.68 -11.35
C ALA A 269 4.40 -9.62 -12.06
N TRP A 270 3.79 -8.68 -12.78
CA TRP A 270 4.51 -7.56 -13.38
C TRP A 270 5.22 -6.70 -12.34
N LEU A 271 4.57 -6.36 -11.20
CA LEU A 271 5.22 -5.65 -10.09
C LEU A 271 6.37 -6.47 -9.49
N LEU A 272 6.15 -7.77 -9.30
CA LEU A 272 7.16 -8.66 -8.75
C LEU A 272 8.40 -8.78 -9.66
N ALA A 273 8.24 -8.60 -10.98
CA ALA A 273 9.31 -8.63 -11.95
C ALA A 273 10.18 -7.34 -11.95
N LYS A 274 9.71 -6.24 -11.33
CA LYS A 274 10.45 -4.97 -11.32
C LYS A 274 11.73 -5.02 -10.49
N ALA A 275 11.67 -5.62 -9.29
CA ALA A 275 12.86 -5.80 -8.45
C ALA A 275 12.58 -6.79 -7.29
N PRO A 276 13.62 -7.39 -6.69
CA PRO A 276 13.45 -8.38 -5.62
C PRO A 276 12.97 -7.78 -4.28
N ASP A 277 12.99 -6.48 -4.12
CA ASP A 277 12.56 -5.71 -2.94
C ASP A 277 11.26 -4.94 -3.17
N VAL A 278 10.48 -5.31 -4.19
CA VAL A 278 9.13 -4.82 -4.45
C VAL A 278 8.13 -5.83 -3.88
N VAL A 279 7.29 -5.39 -2.93
CA VAL A 279 6.30 -6.23 -2.23
C VAL A 279 4.92 -5.56 -2.31
N PRO A 280 4.08 -5.92 -3.30
CA PRO A 280 2.73 -5.36 -3.42
C PRO A 280 1.82 -5.84 -2.30
N ILE A 281 0.87 -4.96 -1.88
CA ILE A 281 -0.08 -5.21 -0.81
C ILE A 281 -1.55 -5.13 -1.30
N PRO A 282 -2.00 -6.06 -2.15
CA PRO A 282 -3.40 -6.10 -2.56
C PRO A 282 -4.32 -6.33 -1.36
N GLY A 283 -5.40 -5.55 -1.26
CA GLY A 283 -6.41 -5.67 -0.21
C GLY A 283 -7.64 -6.43 -0.68
N THR A 284 -8.25 -7.21 0.20
CA THR A 284 -9.50 -7.94 -0.04
C THR A 284 -10.22 -8.28 1.26
N LEU A 285 -11.54 -8.53 1.19
CA LEU A 285 -12.35 -9.12 2.27
C LEU A 285 -12.67 -10.61 2.03
N HIS A 286 -12.11 -11.24 0.99
CA HIS A 286 -12.40 -12.61 0.60
C HIS A 286 -11.14 -13.47 0.61
N VAL A 287 -11.18 -14.59 1.33
CA VAL A 287 -10.09 -15.56 1.40
C VAL A 287 -9.70 -16.07 0.00
N SER A 288 -10.68 -16.37 -0.86
CA SER A 288 -10.41 -16.83 -2.22
C SER A 288 -9.64 -15.83 -3.08
N ARG A 289 -9.86 -14.52 -2.86
CA ARG A 289 -9.07 -13.47 -3.57
C ARG A 289 -7.68 -13.31 -2.97
N LEU A 290 -7.51 -13.52 -1.67
CA LEU A 290 -6.19 -13.57 -1.04
C LEU A 290 -5.37 -14.72 -1.64
N GLU A 291 -5.97 -15.90 -1.81
CA GLU A 291 -5.35 -17.05 -2.45
C GLU A 291 -5.01 -16.78 -3.92
N GLU A 292 -5.96 -16.20 -4.69
CA GLU A 292 -5.74 -15.78 -6.08
C GLU A 292 -4.57 -14.81 -6.19
N ASN A 293 -4.54 -13.76 -5.35
CA ASN A 293 -3.46 -12.77 -5.35
C ASN A 293 -2.10 -13.41 -4.98
N SER A 294 -2.08 -14.31 -4.00
CA SER A 294 -0.87 -14.98 -3.55
C SER A 294 -0.26 -15.87 -4.65
N ALA A 295 -1.09 -16.50 -5.47
CA ALA A 295 -0.63 -17.34 -6.57
C ALA A 295 -0.04 -16.54 -7.76
N ALA A 296 -0.02 -15.20 -7.71
CA ALA A 296 0.68 -14.37 -8.70
C ALA A 296 2.19 -14.65 -8.76
N VAL A 297 2.78 -15.21 -7.72
CA VAL A 297 4.21 -15.60 -7.70
C VAL A 297 4.54 -16.74 -8.66
N ASP A 298 3.52 -17.51 -9.08
CA ASP A 298 3.66 -18.63 -10.01
C ASP A 298 3.55 -18.20 -11.49
N VAL A 299 3.24 -16.91 -11.75
CA VAL A 299 3.12 -16.36 -13.12
C VAL A 299 4.48 -15.82 -13.56
N GLU A 300 5.14 -16.52 -14.46
CA GLU A 300 6.44 -16.11 -15.04
C GLU A 300 6.23 -15.37 -16.36
N LEU A 301 6.28 -14.03 -16.31
CA LEU A 301 6.16 -13.19 -17.49
C LEU A 301 7.44 -13.18 -18.32
N THR A 302 7.29 -13.31 -19.64
CA THR A 302 8.40 -13.11 -20.58
C THR A 302 8.79 -11.64 -20.72
N LEU A 303 10.00 -11.36 -21.21
CA LEU A 303 10.43 -9.97 -21.48
C LEU A 303 9.54 -9.26 -22.49
N GLU A 304 9.00 -9.99 -23.48
CA GLU A 304 8.07 -9.45 -24.46
C GLU A 304 6.74 -9.02 -23.80
N GLU A 305 6.19 -9.86 -22.94
CA GLU A 305 4.98 -9.54 -22.17
C GLU A 305 5.20 -8.36 -21.20
N ILE A 306 6.32 -8.31 -20.49
CA ILE A 306 6.69 -7.17 -19.64
C ILE A 306 6.77 -5.89 -20.49
N THR A 307 7.42 -5.93 -21.65
CA THR A 307 7.54 -4.79 -22.57
C THR A 307 6.15 -4.35 -23.07
N ARG A 308 5.28 -5.29 -23.41
CA ARG A 308 3.91 -5.01 -23.82
C ARG A 308 3.11 -4.36 -22.67
N LEU A 309 3.24 -4.88 -21.46
CA LEU A 309 2.58 -4.32 -20.26
C LEU A 309 3.13 -2.92 -19.92
N ASP A 310 4.43 -2.70 -20.10
CA ASP A 310 5.06 -1.41 -19.89
C ASP A 310 4.60 -0.34 -20.90
N ALA A 311 4.15 -0.75 -22.07
CA ALA A 311 3.66 0.15 -23.12
C ALA A 311 2.15 0.47 -23.02
N LEU A 312 1.44 -0.06 -22.03
CA LEU A 312 -0.01 0.17 -21.90
C LEU A 312 -0.32 1.65 -21.68
N PRO A 313 -1.20 2.24 -22.49
CA PRO A 313 -1.65 3.61 -22.26
C PRO A 313 -2.59 3.66 -21.05
N VAL A 314 -2.43 4.70 -20.23
CA VAL A 314 -3.36 5.02 -19.14
C VAL A 314 -3.81 6.46 -19.29
N VAL A 315 -5.11 6.70 -19.18
CA VAL A 315 -5.73 8.01 -19.33
C VAL A 315 -6.32 8.46 -18.00
N GLY A 316 -6.16 9.74 -17.70
CA GLY A 316 -6.63 10.38 -16.47
C GLY A 316 -5.60 10.33 -15.33
N GLU A 317 -5.69 11.33 -14.46
CA GLU A 317 -4.86 11.41 -13.25
C GLU A 317 -5.24 10.31 -12.26
N ARG A 318 -4.26 9.86 -11.46
CA ARG A 318 -4.48 8.75 -10.52
C ARG A 318 -5.36 9.13 -9.32
N GLU A 319 -5.29 10.37 -8.87
CA GLU A 319 -6.05 10.89 -7.74
C GLU A 319 -6.81 12.15 -8.14
N MET A 320 -7.86 12.46 -7.39
CA MET A 320 -8.46 13.80 -7.38
C MET A 320 -7.45 14.78 -6.77
N ASP A 321 -7.50 16.04 -7.19
CA ASP A 321 -6.76 17.09 -6.51
C ASP A 321 -7.31 17.26 -5.09
N LEU A 322 -6.61 16.70 -4.13
CA LEU A 322 -6.92 16.83 -2.70
C LEU A 322 -6.15 17.98 -2.03
N GLY A 323 -5.33 18.72 -2.80
CA GLY A 323 -4.47 19.77 -2.28
C GLY A 323 -3.40 19.30 -1.29
N ASN A 324 -2.70 20.24 -0.70
CA ASN A 324 -1.78 20.03 0.44
C ASN A 324 -0.77 18.88 0.27
N ASN A 325 -0.11 18.78 -0.89
CA ASN A 325 0.94 17.77 -1.14
C ASN A 325 0.48 16.33 -0.84
N TRP A 326 -0.79 16.01 -1.13
CA TRP A 326 -1.34 14.67 -0.86
C TRP A 326 -0.51 13.53 -1.45
N ILE A 327 0.12 13.77 -2.59
CA ILE A 327 0.94 12.80 -3.32
C ILE A 327 2.42 13.16 -3.23
N ASP A 328 2.78 14.39 -3.55
CA ASP A 328 4.17 14.85 -3.66
C ASP A 328 4.60 15.66 -2.45
N GLY A 329 4.70 15.02 -1.29
CA GLY A 329 5.06 15.70 -0.04
C GLY A 329 6.42 16.38 -0.11
N ILE A 330 6.42 17.72 -0.06
CA ILE A 330 7.62 18.56 0.11
C ILE A 330 7.58 19.14 1.51
N THR A 331 8.69 19.09 2.24
CA THR A 331 8.79 19.67 3.60
C THR A 331 9.69 20.89 3.65
N PRO A 332 9.49 21.82 4.59
CA PRO A 332 10.39 22.96 4.76
C PRO A 332 11.80 22.48 5.16
N PRO A 333 12.86 23.29 4.89
CA PRO A 333 14.18 23.03 5.44
C PRO A 333 14.15 23.12 6.97
N LEU A 334 15.13 22.51 7.61
CA LEU A 334 15.39 22.78 9.04
C LEU A 334 15.71 24.27 9.25
N PRO A 335 15.21 24.89 10.32
CA PRO A 335 15.48 26.29 10.62
C PRO A 335 16.96 26.59 10.87
#